data_1f24aa9a5d3f1695b5c6200962ce80ab
#
_entry.id   1f24aa9a5d3f1695b5c6200962ce80ab
#
_cell.length_a   1.000
_cell.length_b   1.000
_cell.length_c   1.000
_cell.angle_alpha   90.00
_cell.angle_beta   90.00
_cell.angle_gamma   90.00
#
_symmetry.space_group_name_H-M   'P 1'
#
loop_
_entity.id
_entity.type
_entity.pdbx_description
1 polymer ?
#
loop_
_entity_poly.entity_id
_entity_poly.type
_entity_poly.pdbx_seq_one_letter_code
_entity_poly.pdbx_strand_id
1 'polypeptide(L)'
;MASVTKGIKIMVGSGVDGSTFPHGAQALEFESLVKRAGLSPARAIQAGTTTNAEVLGWQDRIGSIDKGKYADLVAVSGDPLADITELQRVKFVMKGGKVVKNELTPGR
;
A
#
# COMPACT_ATOMS: atom_id res chain seq x y z
N MET A 1 -3.69 4.03 20.81
CA MET A 1 -3.29 5.34 20.25
C MET A 1 -4.52 6.20 20.08
N ALA A 2 -4.61 7.26 20.85
CA ALA A 2 -5.79 8.14 20.82
C ALA A 2 -5.98 8.80 19.45
N SER A 3 -4.92 9.21 18.79
CA SER A 3 -5.00 9.87 17.48
C SER A 3 -5.64 8.99 16.41
N VAL A 4 -5.38 7.68 16.46
CA VAL A 4 -5.90 6.73 15.48
C VAL A 4 -7.42 6.60 15.58
N THR A 5 -7.97 6.74 16.77
CA THR A 5 -9.42 6.57 17.03
C THR A 5 -10.19 7.88 16.98
N LYS A 6 -9.52 9.02 16.73
CA LYS A 6 -10.16 10.34 16.76
C LYS A 6 -10.50 10.89 15.37
N GLY A 7 -10.56 10.04 14.37
CA GLY A 7 -10.92 10.47 13.01
C GLY A 7 -9.83 11.23 12.26
N ILE A 8 -8.61 11.22 12.77
CA ILE A 8 -7.48 11.85 12.09
C ILE A 8 -7.10 11.02 10.87
N LYS A 9 -6.86 11.68 9.75
CA LYS A 9 -6.40 10.99 8.53
C LYS A 9 -4.94 10.61 8.68
N ILE A 10 -4.65 9.32 8.51
CA ILE A 10 -3.29 8.77 8.61
C ILE A 10 -2.82 8.43 7.21
N MET A 11 -1.64 8.93 6.85
CA MET A 11 -1.00 8.68 5.56
C MET A 11 0.18 7.75 5.74
N VAL A 12 0.57 7.09 4.63
CA VAL A 12 1.81 6.32 4.58
C VAL A 12 2.89 7.15 3.91
N GLY A 13 4.03 7.28 4.61
CA GLY A 13 5.23 7.88 4.06
C GLY A 13 6.43 7.23 4.71
N SER A 14 7.44 6.85 3.92
CA SER A 14 8.56 6.06 4.42
C SER A 14 9.81 6.88 4.73
N GLY A 15 9.99 8.02 4.06
CA GLY A 15 11.23 8.76 4.17
C GLY A 15 12.45 7.99 3.68
N VAL A 16 12.25 7.03 2.78
CA VAL A 16 13.33 6.21 2.25
C VAL A 16 14.30 7.07 1.45
N ASP A 17 15.59 7.00 1.80
CA ASP A 17 16.63 7.80 1.16
C ASP A 17 17.73 6.93 0.52
N GLY A 18 17.65 5.61 0.69
CA GLY A 18 18.61 4.69 0.12
C GLY A 18 19.86 4.50 0.97
N SER A 19 20.00 5.21 2.06
CA SER A 19 21.16 5.09 2.95
C SER A 19 20.80 4.30 4.20
N THR A 20 20.21 4.97 5.20
CA THR A 20 19.79 4.30 6.44
C THR A 20 18.63 3.34 6.21
N PHE A 21 17.75 3.70 5.29
CA PHE A 21 16.56 2.92 4.96
C PHE A 21 16.61 2.61 3.46
N PRO A 22 16.93 1.37 3.07
CA PRO A 22 17.12 1.02 1.65
C PRO A 22 15.86 1.21 0.83
N HIS A 23 16.02 1.60 -0.43
CA HIS A 23 14.91 1.62 -1.38
C HIS A 23 14.36 0.20 -1.54
N GLY A 24 13.05 0.08 -1.69
CA GLY A 24 12.38 -1.21 -1.78
C GLY A 24 11.84 -1.70 -0.45
N ALA A 25 12.18 -1.03 0.66
CA ALA A 25 11.70 -1.40 1.99
C ALA A 25 10.47 -0.59 2.43
N GLN A 26 9.88 0.18 1.53
CA GLN A 26 8.77 1.08 1.86
C GLN A 26 7.55 0.33 2.42
N ALA A 27 7.35 -0.90 1.99
CA ALA A 27 6.20 -1.70 2.46
C ALA A 27 6.27 -2.02 3.95
N LEU A 28 7.43 -1.87 4.60
CA LEU A 28 7.55 -2.03 6.04
C LEU A 28 6.71 -1.03 6.81
N GLU A 29 6.37 0.12 6.21
CA GLU A 29 5.53 1.13 6.85
C GLU A 29 4.14 0.58 7.18
N PHE A 30 3.60 -0.28 6.33
CA PHE A 30 2.29 -0.88 6.59
C PHE A 30 2.33 -1.77 7.84
N GLU A 31 3.39 -2.55 8.00
CA GLU A 31 3.57 -3.37 9.19
C GLU A 31 3.68 -2.51 10.44
N SER A 32 4.43 -1.42 10.38
CA SER A 32 4.56 -0.49 11.51
C SER A 32 3.22 0.13 11.90
N LEU A 33 2.40 0.51 10.93
CA LEU A 33 1.09 1.07 11.22
C LEU A 33 0.19 0.07 11.92
N VAL A 34 0.26 -1.20 11.55
CA VAL A 34 -0.55 -2.23 12.19
C VAL A 34 0.00 -2.59 13.56
N LYS A 35 1.30 -2.91 13.65
CA LYS A 35 1.89 -3.48 14.87
C LYS A 35 2.24 -2.45 15.92
N ARG A 36 2.61 -1.24 15.51
CA ARG A 36 3.03 -0.19 16.44
C ARG A 36 1.97 0.88 16.66
N ALA A 37 1.27 1.30 15.61
CA ALA A 37 0.26 2.33 15.73
C ALA A 37 -1.14 1.78 15.99
N GLY A 38 -1.34 0.48 15.87
CA GLY A 38 -2.61 -0.16 16.22
C GLY A 38 -3.70 -0.05 15.16
N LEU A 39 -3.36 0.28 13.92
CA LEU A 39 -4.34 0.27 12.83
C LEU A 39 -4.71 -1.16 12.45
N SER A 40 -5.96 -1.37 12.01
CA SER A 40 -6.31 -2.62 11.35
C SER A 40 -5.56 -2.71 10.00
N PRO A 41 -5.31 -3.93 9.47
CA PRO A 41 -4.69 -4.07 8.16
C PRO A 41 -5.44 -3.30 7.07
N ALA A 42 -6.78 -3.34 7.08
CA ALA A 42 -7.58 -2.59 6.10
C ALA A 42 -7.32 -1.09 6.19
N ARG A 43 -7.25 -0.52 7.38
CA ARG A 43 -6.98 0.91 7.56
C ARG A 43 -5.56 1.27 7.17
N ALA A 44 -4.60 0.39 7.43
CA ALA A 44 -3.22 0.62 7.01
C ALA A 44 -3.12 0.67 5.47
N ILE A 45 -3.80 -0.24 4.79
CA ILE A 45 -3.83 -0.23 3.32
C ILE A 45 -4.52 1.03 2.80
N GLN A 46 -5.63 1.43 3.40
CA GLN A 46 -6.30 2.68 3.02
C GLN A 46 -5.39 3.89 3.21
N ALA A 47 -4.61 3.92 4.28
CA ALA A 47 -3.67 5.01 4.54
C ALA A 47 -2.66 5.18 3.39
N GLY A 48 -2.24 4.09 2.78
CA GLY A 48 -1.28 4.11 1.68
C GLY A 48 -1.91 4.17 0.28
N THR A 49 -3.22 4.12 0.18
CA THR A 49 -3.91 4.12 -1.11
C THR A 49 -4.91 5.26 -1.17
N THR A 50 -6.15 5.06 -0.73
CA THR A 50 -7.21 6.06 -0.89
C THR A 50 -6.95 7.33 -0.08
N THR A 51 -6.45 7.21 1.15
CA THR A 51 -6.18 8.39 1.98
C THR A 51 -5.03 9.22 1.40
N ASN A 52 -3.94 8.55 0.97
CA ASN A 52 -2.85 9.26 0.32
C ASN A 52 -3.32 9.97 -0.95
N ALA A 53 -4.16 9.31 -1.75
CA ALA A 53 -4.70 9.90 -2.97
C ALA A 53 -5.53 11.15 -2.68
N GLU A 54 -6.36 11.10 -1.64
CA GLU A 54 -7.17 12.25 -1.22
C GLU A 54 -6.31 13.44 -0.82
N VAL A 55 -5.28 13.19 -0.02
CA VAL A 55 -4.40 14.26 0.45
C VAL A 55 -3.63 14.89 -0.71
N LEU A 56 -3.25 14.08 -1.71
CA LEU A 56 -2.59 14.60 -2.92
C LEU A 56 -3.55 15.30 -3.88
N GLY A 57 -4.87 15.16 -3.67
CA GLY A 57 -5.87 15.71 -4.59
C GLY A 57 -6.03 14.90 -5.87
N TRP A 58 -5.61 13.63 -5.86
CA TRP A 58 -5.64 12.77 -7.04
C TRP A 58 -6.59 11.59 -6.90
N GLN A 59 -7.55 11.67 -6.00
CA GLN A 59 -8.48 10.57 -5.72
C GLN A 59 -9.30 10.14 -6.94
N ASP A 60 -9.43 11.01 -7.95
CA ASP A 60 -10.15 10.67 -9.17
C ASP A 60 -9.29 9.85 -10.15
N ARG A 61 -8.00 9.71 -9.90
CA ARG A 61 -7.05 9.09 -10.82
C ARG A 61 -6.33 7.90 -10.23
N ILE A 62 -6.09 7.90 -8.93
CA ILE A 62 -5.28 6.87 -8.24
C ILE A 62 -5.93 6.50 -6.91
N GLY A 63 -5.38 5.48 -6.27
CA GLY A 63 -5.72 5.11 -4.90
C GLY A 63 -6.70 3.96 -4.78
N SER A 64 -7.41 3.61 -5.84
CA SER A 64 -8.33 2.48 -5.83
C SER A 64 -8.46 1.90 -7.23
N ILE A 65 -9.01 0.68 -7.30
CA ILE A 65 -9.23 -0.02 -8.57
C ILE A 65 -10.64 0.30 -9.03
N ASP A 66 -10.78 1.38 -9.79
CA ASP A 66 -12.06 1.84 -10.29
C ASP A 66 -11.93 2.24 -11.75
N LYS A 67 -13.05 2.15 -12.47
CA LYS A 67 -13.10 2.56 -13.86
C LYS A 67 -12.69 4.03 -14.00
N GLY A 68 -11.83 4.30 -14.97
CA GLY A 68 -11.36 5.66 -15.26
C GLY A 68 -10.09 6.06 -14.52
N LYS A 69 -9.59 5.20 -13.63
CA LYS A 69 -8.33 5.48 -12.93
C LYS A 69 -7.15 4.79 -13.62
N TYR A 70 -5.95 5.27 -13.30
CA TYR A 70 -4.74 4.64 -13.84
C TYR A 70 -4.66 3.18 -13.41
N ALA A 71 -4.21 2.33 -14.31
CA ALA A 71 -4.00 0.91 -14.03
C ALA A 71 -2.63 0.72 -13.37
N ASP A 72 -2.51 1.20 -12.13
CA ASP A 72 -1.33 1.08 -11.28
C ASP A 72 -1.69 0.12 -10.15
N LEU A 73 -1.26 -1.13 -10.29
CA LEU A 73 -1.69 -2.23 -9.42
C LEU A 73 -0.52 -3.03 -8.91
N VAL A 74 -0.69 -3.58 -7.71
CA VAL A 74 0.19 -4.63 -7.20
C VAL A 74 -0.66 -5.80 -6.76
N ALA A 75 -0.10 -7.01 -6.81
CA ALA A 75 -0.77 -8.19 -6.32
C ALA A 75 0.17 -9.01 -5.46
N VAL A 76 -0.39 -9.62 -4.43
CA VAL A 76 0.32 -10.53 -3.52
C VAL A 76 -0.38 -11.87 -3.52
N SER A 77 0.33 -12.94 -3.15
CA SER A 77 -0.22 -14.29 -3.18
C SER A 77 -1.13 -14.57 -2.00
N GLY A 78 -0.85 -13.98 -0.84
CA GLY A 78 -1.63 -14.20 0.37
C GLY A 78 -2.64 -13.09 0.61
N ASP A 79 -3.27 -13.11 1.78
CA ASP A 79 -4.28 -12.13 2.17
C ASP A 79 -3.67 -11.07 3.09
N PRO A 80 -3.44 -9.84 2.61
CA PRO A 80 -2.85 -8.80 3.45
C PRO A 80 -3.77 -8.34 4.57
N LEU A 81 -5.07 -8.63 4.50
CA LEU A 81 -5.98 -8.33 5.60
C LEU A 81 -5.78 -9.29 6.77
N ALA A 82 -5.31 -10.51 6.50
CA ALA A 82 -4.97 -11.48 7.55
C ALA A 82 -3.52 -11.31 8.02
N ASP A 83 -2.62 -10.93 7.11
CA ASP A 83 -1.19 -10.75 7.40
C ASP A 83 -0.66 -9.59 6.58
N ILE A 84 -0.50 -8.44 7.23
CA ILE A 84 -0.06 -7.21 6.55
C ILE A 84 1.34 -7.36 5.95
N THR A 85 2.15 -8.29 6.46
CA THR A 85 3.50 -8.50 5.90
C THR A 85 3.49 -9.07 4.49
N GLU A 86 2.33 -9.54 4.00
CA GLU A 86 2.20 -9.94 2.60
C GLU A 86 2.58 -8.83 1.64
N LEU A 87 2.36 -7.58 2.01
CA LEU A 87 2.73 -6.43 1.18
C LEU A 87 4.24 -6.30 0.96
N GLN A 88 5.04 -7.02 1.74
CA GLN A 88 6.50 -7.07 1.57
C GLN A 88 6.92 -8.11 0.54
N ARG A 89 5.98 -8.86 -0.01
CA ARG A 89 6.22 -9.95 -0.96
C ARG A 89 5.35 -9.77 -2.21
N VAL A 90 5.47 -8.60 -2.83
CA VAL A 90 4.70 -8.26 -4.02
C VAL A 90 5.14 -9.16 -5.19
N LYS A 91 4.18 -9.82 -5.83
CA LYS A 91 4.41 -10.77 -6.91
C LYS A 91 4.12 -10.20 -8.29
N PHE A 92 3.32 -9.16 -8.35
CA PHE A 92 2.88 -8.56 -9.61
C PHE A 92 2.84 -7.05 -9.46
N VAL A 93 3.35 -6.34 -10.45
CA VAL A 93 3.30 -4.88 -10.51
C VAL A 93 2.89 -4.46 -11.91
N MET A 94 1.88 -3.62 -11.99
CA MET A 94 1.45 -2.99 -13.24
C MET A 94 1.48 -1.48 -13.05
N LYS A 95 1.99 -0.78 -14.05
CA LYS A 95 2.00 0.68 -14.06
C LYS A 95 1.48 1.20 -15.39
N GLY A 96 0.43 2.02 -15.30
CA GLY A 96 -0.21 2.59 -16.49
C GLY A 96 -0.71 1.52 -17.45
N GLY A 97 -1.16 0.38 -16.94
CA GLY A 97 -1.60 -0.75 -17.74
C GLY A 97 -0.49 -1.65 -18.27
N LYS A 98 0.77 -1.32 -17.98
CA LYS A 98 1.92 -2.12 -18.43
C LYS A 98 2.44 -2.96 -17.31
N VAL A 99 2.63 -4.28 -17.56
CA VAL A 99 3.17 -5.21 -16.57
C VAL A 99 4.68 -4.95 -16.42
N VAL A 100 5.10 -4.63 -15.19
CA VAL A 100 6.49 -4.36 -14.85
C VAL A 100 7.13 -5.58 -14.19
N LYS A 101 6.35 -6.32 -13.41
CA LYS A 101 6.83 -7.51 -12.70
C LYS A 101 5.70 -8.53 -12.66
N ASN A 102 6.02 -9.79 -12.95
CA ASN A 102 5.05 -10.87 -12.85
C ASN A 102 5.74 -12.14 -12.36
N GLU A 103 5.57 -12.41 -11.07
CA GLU A 103 6.09 -13.62 -10.42
C GLU A 103 4.96 -14.52 -9.96
N LEU A 104 3.73 -14.29 -10.47
CA LEU A 104 2.61 -15.16 -10.17
C LEU A 104 2.83 -16.52 -10.81
N THR A 105 2.42 -17.59 -10.11
CA THR A 105 2.58 -18.95 -10.61
C THR A 105 1.70 -19.15 -11.84
N PRO A 106 2.25 -19.59 -13.01
CA PRO A 106 1.44 -19.86 -14.19
C PRO A 106 0.38 -20.93 -13.90
N GLY A 107 -0.77 -20.79 -14.51
CA GLY A 107 -1.87 -21.75 -14.37
C GLY A 107 -2.72 -21.58 -13.12
N ARG A 108 -2.53 -20.53 -12.38
CA ARG A 108 -3.32 -20.23 -11.19
C ARG A 108 -4.44 -19.26 -11.47
#